data_58c389a129180e14dc5d3582e4fc3d25
#
_entry.id   58c389a129180e14dc5d3582e4fc3d25
#
_cell.length_a   1.000
_cell.length_b   1.000
_cell.length_c   1.000
_cell.angle_alpha   90.00
_cell.angle_beta   90.00
_cell.angle_gamma   90.00
#
_symmetry.space_group_name_H-M   'P 1'
#
loop_
_entity.id
_entity.type
_entity.pdbx_description
1 polymer ?
#
loop_
_entity_poly.entity_id
_entity_poly.type
_entity_poly.pdbx_seq_one_letter_code
_entity_poly.pdbx_strand_id
1 'polypeptide(L)'
;MGKIIGIDLGTTFSAIAELDDLGNPEVLSDPENNNRITRSAVYIGRDKAIVGDKALDAAVTNRKNTILEVKSQMENDVVWSTKEGKWIDKEGKKDIKGYVPSQISSIILSKLKDYSSGVKKAVVTVPAMFAQAARDATMDAAKLAKLDVELINEPTAAVLHYANLPGSSINGRVLIFDLGGGTFDITIAAVNGKKVDVITSVGDKNLGGRRFDEEIINIIDKKYKKAKGKGLENPLEDESLFVIAERIKKILSNKDKVSEIIEGPKGPHKIDVSRTEFENSIDTYVEKIKMLLEQALEESKCKPSNISQTLLVGGSTRMPIVTEIIKKIMKKAPVKGVNVDEAVACGAAIYAGLQNKEGLNSAQKKAISKVELNDVCNFYMGTLIYAVDQERNQGGMINDIVIPRNTKLPCSITKDYRVM
;
A
#
# COMPACT_ATOMS: atom_id res chain seq x y z
N MET A 1 10.16 21.12 21.12
CA MET A 1 10.40 20.35 19.89
C MET A 1 9.08 19.74 19.45
N GLY A 2 8.75 19.74 18.15
CA GLY A 2 7.49 19.19 17.66
C GLY A 2 7.47 17.67 17.77
N LYS A 3 6.27 17.10 17.98
CA LYS A 3 6.02 15.65 17.88
C LYS A 3 6.41 15.14 16.50
N ILE A 4 6.91 13.92 16.42
CA ILE A 4 7.14 13.19 15.18
C ILE A 4 6.21 11.99 15.14
N ILE A 5 5.59 11.75 14.00
CA ILE A 5 4.55 10.75 13.80
C ILE A 5 4.93 9.77 12.69
N GLY A 6 4.30 8.60 12.71
CA GLY A 6 4.28 7.66 11.59
C GLY A 6 2.95 7.72 10.87
N ILE A 7 2.96 7.76 9.56
CA ILE A 7 1.76 7.76 8.71
C ILE A 7 1.83 6.60 7.73
N ASP A 8 0.82 5.75 7.74
CA ASP A 8 0.52 4.86 6.65
C ASP A 8 -0.43 5.57 5.67
N LEU A 9 0.10 5.98 4.51
CA LEU A 9 -0.70 6.58 3.43
C LEU A 9 -1.16 5.46 2.48
N GLY A 10 -2.24 4.78 2.84
CA GLY A 10 -2.75 3.62 2.09
C GLY A 10 -3.61 3.96 0.89
N THR A 11 -3.80 3.01 -0.02
CA THR A 11 -4.66 3.17 -1.21
C THR A 11 -6.12 3.36 -0.82
N THR A 12 -6.62 2.51 0.08
CA THR A 12 -8.03 2.52 0.52
C THR A 12 -8.21 3.15 1.89
N PHE A 13 -7.32 2.88 2.82
CA PHE A 13 -7.31 3.43 4.17
C PHE A 13 -5.92 3.94 4.52
N SER A 14 -5.88 4.99 5.30
CA SER A 14 -4.67 5.57 5.89
C SER A 14 -4.77 5.57 7.40
N ALA A 15 -3.64 5.50 8.07
CA ALA A 15 -3.56 5.53 9.52
C ALA A 15 -2.40 6.42 9.99
N ILE A 16 -2.50 6.94 11.19
CA ILE A 16 -1.45 7.74 11.84
C ILE A 16 -1.18 7.16 13.22
N ALA A 17 0.09 7.10 13.60
CA ALA A 17 0.52 6.64 14.91
C ALA A 17 1.62 7.52 15.50
N GLU A 18 1.70 7.56 16.81
CA GLU A 18 2.81 8.19 17.55
C GLU A 18 3.34 7.23 18.62
N LEU A 19 4.46 7.53 19.24
CA LEU A 19 4.92 6.82 20.43
C LEU A 19 4.26 7.43 21.67
N ASP A 20 3.59 6.59 22.48
CA ASP A 20 3.08 6.98 23.77
C ASP A 20 4.22 7.39 24.73
N ASP A 21 3.90 7.87 25.92
CA ASP A 21 4.89 8.31 26.92
C ASP A 21 5.82 7.17 27.37
N LEU A 22 5.44 5.91 27.19
CA LEU A 22 6.23 4.72 27.50
C LEU A 22 7.06 4.23 26.32
N GLY A 23 6.81 4.77 25.11
CA GLY A 23 7.51 4.42 23.88
C GLY A 23 6.86 3.27 23.11
N ASN A 24 5.61 2.93 23.41
CA ASN A 24 4.84 2.02 22.57
C ASN A 24 4.19 2.78 21.43
N PRO A 25 4.11 2.19 20.22
CA PRO A 25 3.38 2.82 19.13
C PRO A 25 1.87 2.76 19.38
N GLU A 26 1.20 3.88 19.25
CA GLU A 26 -0.25 4.01 19.40
C GLU A 26 -0.85 4.69 18.17
N VAL A 27 -1.89 4.07 17.59
CA VAL A 27 -2.63 4.63 16.48
C VAL A 27 -3.60 5.69 17.00
N LEU A 28 -3.55 6.87 16.42
CA LEU A 28 -4.42 7.98 16.74
C LEU A 28 -5.76 7.84 16.02
N SER A 29 -6.84 8.11 16.73
CA SER A 29 -8.20 8.09 16.18
C SER A 29 -8.57 9.44 15.56
N ASP A 30 -9.43 9.40 14.53
CA ASP A 30 -10.07 10.60 13.98
C ASP A 30 -10.91 11.27 15.07
N PRO A 31 -10.63 12.54 15.41
CA PRO A 31 -11.38 13.26 16.43
C PRO A 31 -12.87 13.43 16.12
N GLU A 32 -13.28 13.30 14.86
CA GLU A 32 -14.68 13.49 14.45
C GLU A 32 -15.55 12.23 14.63
N ASN A 33 -14.98 11.03 14.48
CA ASN A 33 -15.75 9.77 14.46
C ASN A 33 -15.11 8.64 15.28
N ASN A 34 -13.96 8.90 15.90
CA ASN A 34 -13.17 7.94 16.70
C ASN A 34 -12.67 6.70 15.92
N ASN A 35 -12.66 6.76 14.60
CA ASN A 35 -12.09 5.68 13.77
C ASN A 35 -10.57 5.72 13.82
N ARG A 36 -9.95 4.55 13.98
CA ARG A 36 -8.48 4.38 14.02
C ARG A 36 -7.84 4.36 12.63
N ILE A 37 -8.63 4.12 11.60
CA ILE A 37 -8.23 4.19 10.19
C ILE A 37 -9.14 5.19 9.48
N THR A 38 -8.56 5.95 8.57
CA THR A 38 -9.24 6.98 7.78
C THR A 38 -9.31 6.52 6.32
N ARG A 39 -10.49 6.54 5.72
CA ARG A 39 -10.61 6.22 4.30
C ARG A 39 -9.84 7.23 3.45
N SER A 40 -9.03 6.74 2.51
CA SER A 40 -8.25 7.56 1.57
C SER A 40 -9.12 8.07 0.42
N ALA A 41 -10.25 8.70 0.77
CA ALA A 41 -11.21 9.32 -0.13
C ALA A 41 -11.20 10.84 0.06
N VAL A 42 -11.23 11.61 -1.03
CA VAL A 42 -11.21 13.07 -1.00
C VAL A 42 -12.37 13.61 -1.85
N TYR A 43 -13.24 14.39 -1.25
CA TYR A 43 -14.24 15.17 -1.96
C TYR A 43 -13.78 16.63 -2.07
N ILE A 44 -13.76 17.16 -3.28
CA ILE A 44 -13.40 18.56 -3.57
C ILE A 44 -14.67 19.41 -3.57
N GLY A 45 -14.95 20.05 -2.44
CA GLY A 45 -16.05 21.02 -2.32
C GLY A 45 -15.68 22.40 -2.85
N ARG A 46 -16.67 23.32 -2.82
CA ARG A 46 -16.44 24.71 -3.27
C ARG A 46 -15.50 25.47 -2.34
N ASP A 47 -15.67 25.33 -1.03
CA ASP A 47 -14.94 26.11 -0.03
C ASP A 47 -13.84 25.29 0.66
N LYS A 48 -14.05 23.98 0.79
CA LYS A 48 -13.11 23.04 1.44
C LYS A 48 -13.17 21.65 0.87
N ALA A 49 -12.06 20.92 1.01
CA ALA A 49 -12.03 19.49 0.77
C ALA A 49 -12.50 18.73 2.02
N ILE A 50 -13.08 17.55 1.80
CA ILE A 50 -13.51 16.60 2.84
C ILE A 50 -12.76 15.30 2.63
N VAL A 51 -12.30 14.66 3.71
CA VAL A 51 -11.57 13.40 3.67
C VAL A 51 -12.31 12.34 4.50
N GLY A 52 -12.18 11.08 4.11
CA GLY A 52 -12.71 9.96 4.88
C GLY A 52 -14.07 9.47 4.41
N ASP A 53 -14.85 8.88 5.32
CA ASP A 53 -16.13 8.24 5.00
C ASP A 53 -17.15 9.25 4.43
N LYS A 54 -17.16 10.48 4.96
CA LYS A 54 -18.02 11.55 4.42
C LYS A 54 -17.71 11.90 2.95
N ALA A 55 -16.43 11.77 2.53
CA ALA A 55 -16.06 11.93 1.13
C ALA A 55 -16.54 10.75 0.29
N LEU A 56 -16.48 9.53 0.83
CA LEU A 56 -17.02 8.35 0.17
C LEU A 56 -18.54 8.44 -0.02
N ASP A 57 -19.27 8.90 0.99
CA ASP A 57 -20.72 9.12 0.89
C ASP A 57 -21.05 10.12 -0.21
N ALA A 58 -20.22 11.16 -0.36
CA ALA A 58 -20.38 12.15 -1.43
C ALA A 58 -20.15 11.55 -2.84
N ALA A 59 -19.41 10.44 -2.98
CA ALA A 59 -19.18 9.79 -4.27
C ALA A 59 -20.48 9.33 -4.94
N VAL A 60 -21.48 8.94 -4.15
CA VAL A 60 -22.78 8.47 -4.65
C VAL A 60 -23.53 9.59 -5.40
N THR A 61 -23.42 10.83 -4.95
CA THR A 61 -24.15 11.98 -5.53
C THR A 61 -23.28 12.95 -6.32
N ASN A 62 -21.99 13.00 -6.02
CA ASN A 62 -21.03 13.96 -6.56
C ASN A 62 -19.72 13.28 -7.03
N ARG A 63 -19.85 12.24 -7.83
CA ARG A 63 -18.71 11.42 -8.32
C ARG A 63 -17.57 12.26 -8.91
N LYS A 64 -17.92 13.28 -9.72
CA LYS A 64 -16.92 14.11 -10.41
C LYS A 64 -15.97 14.87 -9.48
N ASN A 65 -16.42 15.15 -8.27
CA ASN A 65 -15.65 15.86 -7.26
C ASN A 65 -15.06 14.93 -6.20
N THR A 66 -15.30 13.61 -6.29
CA THR A 66 -14.80 12.63 -5.32
C THR A 66 -13.70 11.77 -5.93
N ILE A 67 -12.54 11.79 -5.32
CA ILE A 67 -11.36 11.06 -5.73
C ILE A 67 -11.12 9.93 -4.73
N LEU A 68 -11.07 8.71 -5.25
CA LEU A 68 -10.71 7.51 -4.51
C LEU A 68 -9.36 6.98 -4.99
N GLU A 69 -8.68 6.24 -4.14
CA GLU A 69 -7.47 5.47 -4.49
C GLU A 69 -6.36 6.27 -5.18
N VAL A 70 -6.19 7.53 -4.80
CA VAL A 70 -5.20 8.43 -5.39
C VAL A 70 -3.78 7.84 -5.41
N LYS A 71 -3.44 6.98 -4.43
CA LYS A 71 -2.12 6.35 -4.32
C LYS A 71 -1.75 5.52 -5.55
N SER A 72 -2.73 4.92 -6.24
CA SER A 72 -2.51 4.17 -7.47
C SER A 72 -2.05 5.04 -8.65
N GLN A 73 -2.22 6.35 -8.54
CA GLN A 73 -1.86 7.32 -9.58
C GLN A 73 -0.55 8.08 -9.30
N MET A 74 0.11 7.84 -8.18
CA MET A 74 1.28 8.62 -7.74
C MET A 74 2.48 8.56 -8.71
N GLU A 75 2.57 7.52 -9.53
CA GLU A 75 3.61 7.36 -10.55
C GLU A 75 3.24 7.97 -11.90
N ASN A 76 1.95 8.23 -12.11
CA ASN A 76 1.41 8.61 -13.41
C ASN A 76 1.39 10.13 -13.60
N ASP A 77 1.72 10.60 -14.78
CA ASP A 77 1.60 12.03 -15.15
C ASP A 77 0.16 12.37 -15.56
N VAL A 78 -0.74 12.40 -14.56
CA VAL A 78 -2.17 12.60 -14.74
C VAL A 78 -2.71 13.75 -13.88
N VAL A 79 -3.89 14.24 -14.25
CA VAL A 79 -4.69 15.16 -13.46
C VAL A 79 -6.11 14.65 -13.29
N TRP A 80 -6.69 14.81 -12.10
CA TRP A 80 -8.11 14.60 -11.90
C TRP A 80 -8.90 15.80 -12.40
N SER A 81 -9.76 15.57 -13.39
CA SER A 81 -10.67 16.58 -13.91
C SER A 81 -12.01 16.52 -13.17
N THR A 82 -12.33 17.53 -12.37
CA THR A 82 -13.64 17.64 -11.71
C THR A 82 -14.78 17.89 -12.72
N LYS A 83 -14.46 18.34 -13.94
CA LYS A 83 -15.42 18.46 -15.02
C LYS A 83 -15.86 17.11 -15.57
N GLU A 84 -14.88 16.19 -15.75
CA GLU A 84 -15.12 14.87 -16.33
C GLU A 84 -15.33 13.78 -15.25
N GLY A 85 -14.77 13.96 -14.05
CA GLY A 85 -14.85 12.99 -12.95
C GLY A 85 -13.93 11.80 -13.16
N LYS A 86 -12.76 12.03 -13.78
CA LYS A 86 -11.76 10.98 -14.05
C LYS A 86 -10.35 11.54 -14.14
N TRP A 87 -9.37 10.65 -14.05
CA TRP A 87 -7.97 10.96 -14.35
C TRP A 87 -7.77 11.16 -15.84
N ILE A 88 -7.02 12.20 -16.22
CA ILE A 88 -6.68 12.54 -17.60
C ILE A 88 -5.17 12.55 -17.72
N ASP A 89 -4.65 11.81 -18.69
CA ASP A 89 -3.24 11.81 -19.05
C ASP A 89 -2.83 13.19 -19.59
N LYS A 90 -1.71 13.70 -19.08
CA LYS A 90 -1.13 14.98 -19.53
C LYS A 90 -0.28 14.85 -20.78
N GLU A 91 0.08 13.64 -21.19
CA GLU A 91 1.00 13.42 -22.30
C GLU A 91 0.60 14.24 -23.54
N GLY A 92 1.48 15.14 -23.96
CA GLY A 92 1.27 16.02 -25.12
C GLY A 92 0.25 17.15 -24.93
N LYS A 93 -0.35 17.34 -23.76
CA LYS A 93 -1.35 18.38 -23.49
C LYS A 93 -0.80 19.43 -22.51
N LYS A 94 -0.72 20.67 -22.96
CA LYS A 94 -0.47 21.84 -22.10
C LYS A 94 -1.80 22.36 -21.58
N ASP A 95 -1.85 22.78 -20.31
CA ASP A 95 -3.00 23.49 -19.71
C ASP A 95 -4.25 22.65 -19.34
N ILE A 96 -4.11 21.37 -18.99
CA ILE A 96 -5.24 20.63 -18.38
C ILE A 96 -5.49 21.14 -16.96
N LYS A 97 -6.66 21.72 -16.73
CA LYS A 97 -7.11 22.13 -15.39
C LYS A 97 -7.54 20.89 -14.57
N GLY A 98 -6.94 20.73 -13.40
CA GLY A 98 -7.26 19.61 -12.51
C GLY A 98 -6.28 19.53 -11.34
N TYR A 99 -6.38 18.44 -10.59
CA TYR A 99 -5.54 18.17 -9.42
C TYR A 99 -4.61 17.00 -9.71
N VAL A 100 -3.31 17.19 -9.50
CA VAL A 100 -2.32 16.09 -9.59
C VAL A 100 -2.40 15.17 -8.35
N PRO A 101 -1.95 13.91 -8.46
CA PRO A 101 -2.03 12.95 -7.35
C PRO A 101 -1.40 13.44 -6.04
N SER A 102 -0.27 14.15 -6.11
CA SER A 102 0.39 14.72 -4.92
C SER A 102 -0.46 15.78 -4.21
N GLN A 103 -1.23 16.61 -4.95
CA GLN A 103 -2.15 17.58 -4.34
C GLN A 103 -3.30 16.90 -3.61
N ILE A 104 -3.88 15.85 -4.18
CA ILE A 104 -4.95 15.09 -3.51
C ILE A 104 -4.41 14.35 -2.29
N SER A 105 -3.25 13.70 -2.41
CA SER A 105 -2.60 13.02 -1.28
C SER A 105 -2.24 13.99 -0.15
N SER A 106 -1.88 15.24 -0.47
CA SER A 106 -1.59 16.26 0.53
C SER A 106 -2.80 16.61 1.41
N ILE A 107 -4.00 16.53 0.85
CA ILE A 107 -5.25 16.77 1.59
C ILE A 107 -5.46 15.65 2.62
N ILE A 108 -5.19 14.38 2.25
CA ILE A 108 -5.25 13.24 3.18
C ILE A 108 -4.21 13.42 4.28
N LEU A 109 -2.95 13.73 3.92
CA LEU A 109 -1.88 13.96 4.88
C LEU A 109 -2.19 15.13 5.84
N SER A 110 -2.80 16.20 5.35
CA SER A 110 -3.22 17.33 6.18
C SER A 110 -4.30 16.92 7.19
N LYS A 111 -5.30 16.14 6.77
CA LYS A 111 -6.34 15.62 7.68
C LYS A 111 -5.73 14.72 8.76
N LEU A 112 -4.82 13.80 8.41
CA LEU A 112 -4.16 12.92 9.37
C LEU A 112 -3.28 13.69 10.35
N LYS A 113 -2.52 14.68 9.86
CA LYS A 113 -1.69 15.54 10.68
C LYS A 113 -2.49 16.24 11.78
N ASP A 114 -3.74 16.62 11.50
CA ASP A 114 -4.60 17.33 12.43
C ASP A 114 -5.07 16.45 13.61
N TYR A 115 -4.83 15.11 13.57
CA TYR A 115 -5.12 14.21 14.71
C TYR A 115 -4.10 14.39 15.85
N SER A 116 -2.93 14.97 15.59
CA SER A 116 -1.94 15.27 16.61
C SER A 116 -1.48 16.73 16.47
N SER A 117 -1.53 17.48 17.57
CA SER A 117 -1.17 18.90 17.57
C SER A 117 0.34 19.12 17.49
N GLY A 118 0.76 20.17 16.78
CA GLY A 118 2.16 20.62 16.75
C GLY A 118 3.10 19.76 15.89
N VAL A 119 2.57 18.88 15.07
CA VAL A 119 3.35 18.01 14.18
C VAL A 119 3.95 18.80 13.03
N LYS A 120 5.26 18.66 12.85
CA LYS A 120 6.03 19.22 11.73
C LYS A 120 6.80 18.16 10.96
N LYS A 121 7.13 17.04 11.60
CA LYS A 121 7.89 15.93 11.03
C LYS A 121 7.09 14.64 11.06
N ALA A 122 7.24 13.83 10.02
CA ALA A 122 6.62 12.53 9.95
C ALA A 122 7.50 11.52 9.21
N VAL A 123 7.26 10.24 9.47
CA VAL A 123 7.66 9.15 8.57
C VAL A 123 6.42 8.71 7.82
N VAL A 124 6.48 8.73 6.49
CA VAL A 124 5.38 8.29 5.62
C VAL A 124 5.76 6.99 4.94
N THR A 125 4.84 6.04 4.91
CA THR A 125 5.10 4.74 4.29
C THR A 125 4.78 4.74 2.80
N VAL A 126 5.53 3.92 2.08
CA VAL A 126 5.33 3.67 0.65
C VAL A 126 5.47 2.18 0.36
N PRO A 127 4.76 1.63 -0.65
CA PRO A 127 5.00 0.26 -1.10
C PRO A 127 6.48 0.04 -1.45
N ALA A 128 6.99 -1.16 -1.17
CA ALA A 128 8.38 -1.49 -1.46
C ALA A 128 8.72 -1.35 -2.96
N MET A 129 7.73 -1.60 -3.83
CA MET A 129 7.87 -1.53 -5.29
C MET A 129 7.51 -0.16 -5.90
N PHE A 130 7.34 0.90 -5.09
CA PHE A 130 7.21 2.26 -5.62
C PHE A 130 8.49 2.71 -6.29
N ALA A 131 8.40 3.04 -7.59
CA ALA A 131 9.49 3.66 -8.33
C ALA A 131 9.78 5.08 -7.83
N GLN A 132 10.89 5.68 -8.26
CA GLN A 132 11.32 7.00 -7.77
C GLN A 132 10.25 8.08 -7.99
N ALA A 133 9.57 8.08 -9.14
CA ALA A 133 8.51 9.06 -9.43
C ALA A 133 7.38 9.04 -8.39
N ALA A 134 6.93 7.85 -7.94
CA ALA A 134 5.89 7.74 -6.92
C ALA A 134 6.40 8.17 -5.52
N ARG A 135 7.68 7.88 -5.21
CA ARG A 135 8.33 8.36 -3.97
C ARG A 135 8.42 9.88 -3.96
N ASP A 136 8.86 10.50 -5.06
CA ASP A 136 8.95 11.95 -5.20
C ASP A 136 7.57 12.61 -5.09
N ALA A 137 6.54 12.04 -5.74
CA ALA A 137 5.17 12.53 -5.61
C ALA A 137 4.66 12.44 -4.16
N THR A 138 5.07 11.41 -3.39
CA THR A 138 4.73 11.29 -1.96
C THR A 138 5.45 12.37 -1.14
N MET A 139 6.72 12.64 -1.42
CA MET A 139 7.47 13.74 -0.80
C MET A 139 6.85 15.11 -1.11
N ASP A 140 6.41 15.33 -2.34
CA ASP A 140 5.74 16.56 -2.74
C ASP A 140 4.38 16.72 -2.06
N ALA A 141 3.60 15.64 -1.93
CA ALA A 141 2.37 15.64 -1.16
C ALA A 141 2.61 16.08 0.30
N ALA A 142 3.67 15.56 0.91
CA ALA A 142 4.03 15.92 2.27
C ALA A 142 4.46 17.40 2.40
N LYS A 143 5.25 17.91 1.46
CA LYS A 143 5.62 19.34 1.42
C LYS A 143 4.38 20.24 1.32
N LEU A 144 3.41 19.87 0.46
CA LEU A 144 2.14 20.59 0.33
C LEU A 144 1.33 20.55 1.63
N ALA A 145 1.37 19.45 2.38
CA ALA A 145 0.78 19.32 3.71
C ALA A 145 1.59 20.01 4.82
N LYS A 146 2.72 20.68 4.48
CA LYS A 146 3.64 21.31 5.41
C LYS A 146 4.20 20.32 6.44
N LEU A 147 4.60 19.15 5.95
CA LEU A 147 5.29 18.11 6.70
C LEU A 147 6.71 17.93 6.14
N ASP A 148 7.69 17.91 7.02
CA ASP A 148 9.05 17.44 6.74
C ASP A 148 9.05 15.91 6.95
N VAL A 149 9.32 15.14 5.89
CA VAL A 149 9.13 13.69 5.96
C VAL A 149 10.33 12.90 5.50
N GLU A 150 10.47 11.72 6.11
CA GLU A 150 11.24 10.59 5.59
C GLU A 150 10.30 9.48 5.13
N LEU A 151 10.74 8.70 4.15
CA LEU A 151 9.97 7.56 3.66
C LEU A 151 10.52 6.25 4.23
N ILE A 152 9.60 5.31 4.51
CA ILE A 152 9.92 3.93 4.84
C ILE A 152 9.03 2.99 4.01
N ASN A 153 9.55 1.81 3.65
CA ASN A 153 8.74 0.81 2.95
C ASN A 153 7.69 0.20 3.90
N GLU A 154 6.46 0.03 3.41
CA GLU A 154 5.34 -0.54 4.19
C GLU A 154 5.69 -1.88 4.85
N PRO A 155 6.21 -2.89 4.15
CA PRO A 155 6.56 -4.16 4.78
C PRO A 155 7.72 -4.02 5.79
N THR A 156 8.65 -3.08 5.58
CA THR A 156 9.73 -2.79 6.52
C THR A 156 9.16 -2.19 7.81
N ALA A 157 8.22 -1.24 7.71
CA ALA A 157 7.53 -0.69 8.86
C ALA A 157 6.74 -1.79 9.60
N ALA A 158 6.01 -2.63 8.88
CA ALA A 158 5.24 -3.71 9.49
C ALA A 158 6.12 -4.67 10.30
N VAL A 159 7.23 -5.18 9.74
CA VAL A 159 8.10 -6.09 10.50
C VAL A 159 8.73 -5.41 11.71
N LEU A 160 9.04 -4.12 11.61
CA LEU A 160 9.55 -3.34 12.73
C LEU A 160 8.53 -3.29 13.88
N HIS A 161 7.25 -3.08 13.58
CA HIS A 161 6.17 -3.15 14.56
C HIS A 161 6.07 -4.54 15.20
N TYR A 162 5.99 -5.59 14.39
CA TYR A 162 5.88 -6.98 14.87
C TYR A 162 7.05 -7.40 15.77
N ALA A 163 8.29 -7.00 15.42
CA ALA A 163 9.47 -7.30 16.23
C ALA A 163 9.48 -6.55 17.59
N ASN A 164 8.75 -5.43 17.67
CA ASN A 164 8.68 -4.60 18.87
C ASN A 164 7.43 -4.81 19.74
N LEU A 165 6.53 -5.71 19.34
CA LEU A 165 5.38 -6.06 20.17
C LEU A 165 5.83 -6.61 21.55
N PRO A 166 5.16 -6.22 22.64
CA PRO A 166 5.42 -6.79 23.96
C PRO A 166 5.30 -8.32 23.93
N GLY A 167 6.33 -9.02 24.39
CA GLY A 167 6.35 -10.48 24.39
C GLY A 167 6.52 -11.11 23.00
N SER A 168 6.93 -10.33 21.99
CA SER A 168 7.20 -10.86 20.66
C SER A 168 8.21 -11.98 20.70
N SER A 169 7.84 -13.13 20.14
CA SER A 169 8.72 -14.28 19.90
C SER A 169 9.24 -14.34 18.49
N ILE A 170 9.07 -13.25 17.72
CA ILE A 170 9.52 -13.19 16.33
C ILE A 170 11.04 -13.21 16.29
N ASN A 171 11.59 -14.26 15.70
CA ASN A 171 13.02 -14.44 15.56
C ASN A 171 13.33 -15.33 14.34
N GLY A 172 14.52 -15.16 13.75
CA GLY A 172 14.92 -15.86 12.55
C GLY A 172 14.42 -15.19 11.27
N ARG A 173 14.22 -15.95 10.21
CA ARG A 173 13.71 -15.41 8.93
C ARG A 173 12.19 -15.34 8.96
N VAL A 174 11.65 -14.19 8.67
CA VAL A 174 10.21 -13.94 8.62
C VAL A 174 9.80 -13.49 7.24
N LEU A 175 8.58 -13.85 6.84
CA LEU A 175 7.95 -13.42 5.60
C LEU A 175 6.83 -12.45 5.95
N ILE A 176 6.86 -11.28 5.36
CA ILE A 176 5.80 -10.28 5.41
C ILE A 176 5.01 -10.39 4.11
N PHE A 177 3.71 -10.66 4.24
CA PHE A 177 2.77 -10.78 3.14
C PHE A 177 1.80 -9.60 3.23
N ASP A 178 2.08 -8.57 2.44
CA ASP A 178 1.32 -7.32 2.44
C ASP A 178 0.42 -7.26 1.22
N LEU A 179 -0.88 -7.50 1.43
CA LEU A 179 -1.91 -7.42 0.40
C LEU A 179 -2.91 -6.32 0.77
N GLY A 180 -2.66 -5.15 0.22
CA GLY A 180 -3.45 -3.95 0.44
C GLY A 180 -4.66 -3.83 -0.51
N GLY A 181 -5.16 -2.60 -0.64
CA GLY A 181 -6.23 -2.27 -1.60
C GLY A 181 -5.74 -2.19 -3.04
N GLY A 182 -4.53 -1.69 -3.27
CA GLY A 182 -4.00 -1.45 -4.62
C GLY A 182 -2.72 -2.22 -4.94
N THR A 183 -1.92 -2.59 -3.95
CA THR A 183 -0.59 -3.18 -4.11
C THR A 183 -0.47 -4.49 -3.37
N PHE A 184 0.47 -5.30 -3.82
CA PHE A 184 0.90 -6.53 -3.17
C PHE A 184 2.42 -6.56 -3.07
N ASP A 185 2.94 -6.69 -1.85
CA ASP A 185 4.35 -6.82 -1.56
C ASP A 185 4.64 -8.06 -0.70
N ILE A 186 5.71 -8.77 -1.02
CA ILE A 186 6.26 -9.85 -0.21
C ILE A 186 7.68 -9.47 0.18
N THR A 187 7.94 -9.41 1.47
CA THR A 187 9.28 -9.11 1.99
C THR A 187 9.77 -10.25 2.87
N ILE A 188 11.02 -10.63 2.71
CA ILE A 188 11.70 -11.55 3.62
C ILE A 188 12.75 -10.76 4.40
N ALA A 189 12.70 -10.87 5.72
CA ALA A 189 13.62 -10.21 6.64
C ALA A 189 14.18 -11.21 7.67
N ALA A 190 15.39 -10.94 8.13
CA ALA A 190 15.97 -11.61 9.29
C ALA A 190 15.71 -10.75 10.54
N VAL A 191 15.12 -11.34 11.56
CA VAL A 191 14.82 -10.69 12.84
C VAL A 191 15.63 -11.36 13.93
N ASN A 192 16.34 -10.54 14.73
CA ASN A 192 17.06 -10.99 15.91
C ASN A 192 16.75 -10.03 17.07
N GLY A 193 15.79 -10.41 17.92
CA GLY A 193 15.24 -9.52 18.93
C GLY A 193 14.60 -8.29 18.27
N LYS A 194 15.13 -7.09 18.53
CA LYS A 194 14.66 -5.83 17.95
C LYS A 194 15.45 -5.37 16.73
N LYS A 195 16.37 -6.18 16.24
CA LYS A 195 17.13 -5.91 15.01
C LYS A 195 16.42 -6.55 13.83
N VAL A 196 16.19 -5.76 12.79
CA VAL A 196 15.54 -6.16 11.54
C VAL A 196 16.51 -5.91 10.38
N ASP A 197 16.83 -6.96 9.65
CA ASP A 197 17.61 -6.91 8.42
C ASP A 197 16.72 -7.36 7.25
N VAL A 198 16.29 -6.46 6.40
CA VAL A 198 15.55 -6.80 5.17
C VAL A 198 16.48 -7.52 4.23
N ILE A 199 16.01 -8.63 3.61
CA ILE A 199 16.80 -9.46 2.69
C ILE A 199 16.37 -9.20 1.24
N THR A 200 15.06 -9.24 0.97
CA THR A 200 14.48 -8.97 -0.34
C THR A 200 13.04 -8.52 -0.22
N SER A 201 12.58 -7.75 -1.20
CA SER A 201 11.17 -7.44 -1.41
C SER A 201 10.83 -7.63 -2.87
N VAL A 202 9.73 -8.32 -3.15
CA VAL A 202 9.13 -8.48 -4.48
C VAL A 202 7.67 -8.10 -4.40
N GLY A 203 7.06 -7.66 -5.49
CA GLY A 203 5.66 -7.28 -5.45
C GLY A 203 5.10 -6.84 -6.80
N ASP A 204 3.85 -6.43 -6.76
CA ASP A 204 3.13 -5.88 -7.89
C ASP A 204 2.30 -4.68 -7.44
N LYS A 205 2.58 -3.53 -8.02
CA LYS A 205 1.89 -2.25 -7.74
C LYS A 205 0.45 -2.18 -8.26
N ASN A 206 0.02 -3.16 -9.05
CA ASN A 206 -1.30 -3.24 -9.66
C ASN A 206 -2.09 -4.46 -9.20
N LEU A 207 -1.67 -5.13 -8.13
CA LEU A 207 -2.33 -6.29 -7.54
C LEU A 207 -2.79 -5.97 -6.12
N GLY A 208 -4.10 -5.97 -5.90
CA GLY A 208 -4.67 -5.64 -4.59
C GLY A 208 -6.19 -5.81 -4.58
N GLY A 209 -6.81 -5.41 -3.48
CA GLY A 209 -8.24 -5.53 -3.25
C GLY A 209 -9.13 -4.95 -4.35
N ARG A 210 -8.68 -3.86 -5.00
CA ARG A 210 -9.39 -3.22 -6.12
C ARG A 210 -9.60 -4.18 -7.30
N ARG A 211 -8.59 -4.99 -7.65
CA ARG A 211 -8.71 -5.98 -8.72
C ARG A 211 -9.73 -7.05 -8.39
N PHE A 212 -9.83 -7.42 -7.12
CA PHE A 212 -10.82 -8.36 -6.65
C PHE A 212 -12.23 -7.76 -6.68
N ASP A 213 -12.37 -6.46 -6.41
CA ASP A 213 -13.64 -5.74 -6.54
C ASP A 213 -14.09 -5.65 -8.00
N GLU A 214 -13.19 -5.44 -8.96
CA GLU A 214 -13.46 -5.48 -10.40
C GLU A 214 -14.05 -6.85 -10.81
N GLU A 215 -13.52 -7.96 -10.31
CA GLU A 215 -14.07 -9.29 -10.60
C GLU A 215 -15.47 -9.49 -10.00
N ILE A 216 -15.74 -8.96 -8.83
CA ILE A 216 -17.11 -8.98 -8.28
C ILE A 216 -18.06 -8.15 -9.15
N ILE A 217 -17.63 -6.98 -9.63
CA ILE A 217 -18.42 -6.16 -10.56
C ILE A 217 -18.69 -6.92 -11.87
N ASN A 218 -17.71 -7.63 -12.41
CA ASN A 218 -17.87 -8.46 -13.60
C ASN A 218 -18.90 -9.59 -13.36
N ILE A 219 -18.90 -10.22 -12.19
CA ILE A 219 -19.92 -11.23 -11.80
C ILE A 219 -21.29 -10.58 -11.73
N ILE A 220 -21.39 -9.41 -11.11
CA ILE A 220 -22.64 -8.66 -10.98
C ILE A 220 -23.19 -8.31 -12.37
N ASP A 221 -22.39 -7.71 -13.25
CA ASP A 221 -22.82 -7.32 -14.60
C ASP A 221 -23.29 -8.52 -15.43
N LYS A 222 -22.52 -9.59 -15.42
CA LYS A 222 -22.87 -10.85 -16.11
C LYS A 222 -24.23 -11.40 -15.66
N LYS A 223 -24.50 -11.41 -14.36
CA LYS A 223 -25.77 -11.90 -13.80
C LYS A 223 -26.91 -10.93 -14.09
N TYR A 224 -26.69 -9.62 -13.96
CA TYR A 224 -27.68 -8.61 -14.31
C TYR A 224 -28.05 -8.70 -15.79
N LYS A 225 -27.07 -8.79 -16.69
CA LYS A 225 -27.29 -8.97 -18.14
C LYS A 225 -28.08 -10.24 -18.45
N LYS A 226 -27.75 -11.36 -17.79
CA LYS A 226 -28.48 -12.62 -17.95
C LYS A 226 -29.96 -12.49 -17.55
N ALA A 227 -30.24 -11.75 -16.47
CA ALA A 227 -31.59 -11.59 -15.93
C ALA A 227 -32.45 -10.55 -16.69
N LYS A 228 -31.84 -9.46 -17.14
CA LYS A 228 -32.51 -8.29 -17.69
C LYS A 228 -32.32 -8.10 -19.19
N GLY A 229 -31.49 -8.91 -19.85
CA GLY A 229 -31.18 -8.83 -21.28
C GLY A 229 -30.21 -7.71 -21.67
N LYS A 230 -29.89 -6.78 -20.78
CA LYS A 230 -28.92 -5.69 -20.98
C LYS A 230 -28.01 -5.58 -19.74
N GLY A 231 -26.70 -5.41 -19.94
CA GLY A 231 -25.72 -5.19 -18.86
C GLY A 231 -25.81 -3.79 -18.24
N LEU A 232 -25.03 -3.58 -17.22
CA LEU A 232 -24.84 -2.27 -16.57
C LEU A 232 -24.06 -1.34 -17.52
N GLU A 233 -24.20 -0.02 -17.30
CA GLU A 233 -23.51 0.98 -18.12
C GLU A 233 -22.15 1.30 -17.48
N ASN A 234 -21.04 1.06 -18.22
CA ASN A 234 -19.67 1.30 -17.77
C ASN A 234 -19.42 0.86 -16.31
N PRO A 235 -19.68 -0.42 -15.97
CA PRO A 235 -19.70 -0.85 -14.58
C PRO A 235 -18.35 -0.67 -13.86
N LEU A 236 -17.22 -0.76 -14.56
CA LEU A 236 -15.88 -0.53 -14.01
C LEU A 236 -15.52 0.97 -13.88
N GLU A 237 -16.37 1.86 -14.35
CA GLU A 237 -16.25 3.30 -14.12
C GLU A 237 -17.20 3.79 -13.02
N ASP A 238 -18.07 2.94 -12.50
CA ASP A 238 -19.06 3.29 -11.49
C ASP A 238 -18.55 3.02 -10.07
N GLU A 239 -18.10 4.08 -9.39
CA GLU A 239 -17.57 3.98 -8.02
C GLU A 239 -18.63 3.47 -7.01
N SER A 240 -19.91 3.63 -7.28
CA SER A 240 -20.96 3.06 -6.42
C SER A 240 -20.95 1.52 -6.47
N LEU A 241 -20.66 0.95 -7.63
CA LEU A 241 -20.48 -0.50 -7.78
C LEU A 241 -19.22 -0.99 -7.05
N PHE A 242 -18.13 -0.19 -7.04
CA PHE A 242 -16.94 -0.55 -6.25
C PHE A 242 -17.21 -0.54 -4.75
N VAL A 243 -18.01 0.40 -4.23
CA VAL A 243 -18.43 0.39 -2.83
C VAL A 243 -19.23 -0.86 -2.50
N ILE A 244 -20.13 -1.26 -3.40
CA ILE A 244 -20.92 -2.50 -3.26
C ILE A 244 -20.00 -3.73 -3.34
N ALA A 245 -19.09 -3.77 -4.31
CA ALA A 245 -18.16 -4.89 -4.50
C ALA A 245 -17.23 -5.07 -3.30
N GLU A 246 -16.65 -3.98 -2.76
CA GLU A 246 -15.84 -4.03 -1.54
C GLU A 246 -16.66 -4.59 -0.35
N ARG A 247 -17.91 -4.18 -0.20
CA ARG A 247 -18.80 -4.69 0.84
C ARG A 247 -19.06 -6.19 0.64
N ILE A 248 -19.36 -6.64 -0.58
CA ILE A 248 -19.55 -8.05 -0.93
C ILE A 248 -18.29 -8.85 -0.59
N LYS A 249 -17.09 -8.39 -1.01
CA LYS A 249 -15.80 -9.02 -0.71
C LYS A 249 -15.59 -9.21 0.80
N LYS A 250 -15.85 -8.16 1.59
CA LYS A 250 -15.75 -8.23 3.05
C LYS A 250 -16.73 -9.24 3.67
N ILE A 251 -17.96 -9.30 3.17
CA ILE A 251 -18.98 -10.27 3.64
C ILE A 251 -18.55 -11.70 3.26
N LEU A 252 -18.07 -11.92 2.03
CA LEU A 252 -17.60 -13.21 1.55
C LEU A 252 -16.36 -13.72 2.29
N SER A 253 -15.61 -12.87 2.98
CA SER A 253 -14.54 -13.31 3.88
C SER A 253 -15.06 -14.09 5.10
N ASN A 254 -16.34 -13.90 5.47
CA ASN A 254 -16.95 -14.52 6.65
C ASN A 254 -18.16 -15.40 6.33
N LYS A 255 -18.79 -15.24 5.16
CA LYS A 255 -19.98 -15.98 4.71
C LYS A 255 -19.73 -16.61 3.35
N ASP A 256 -20.42 -17.70 3.05
CA ASP A 256 -20.27 -18.41 1.78
C ASP A 256 -21.08 -17.78 0.64
N LYS A 257 -22.07 -16.94 0.97
CA LYS A 257 -22.94 -16.29 0.00
C LYS A 257 -23.45 -14.95 0.52
N VAL A 258 -23.66 -14.03 -0.40
CA VAL A 258 -24.25 -12.71 -0.16
C VAL A 258 -25.26 -12.38 -1.27
N SER A 259 -26.33 -11.65 -0.93
CA SER A 259 -27.34 -11.15 -1.86
C SER A 259 -27.35 -9.62 -1.81
N GLU A 260 -27.35 -8.98 -2.97
CA GLU A 260 -27.43 -7.52 -3.11
C GLU A 260 -28.48 -7.14 -4.17
N ILE A 261 -29.14 -6.01 -3.98
CA ILE A 261 -30.03 -5.42 -5.00
C ILE A 261 -29.19 -4.42 -5.79
N ILE A 262 -29.08 -4.66 -7.07
CA ILE A 262 -28.32 -3.83 -8.00
C ILE A 262 -29.27 -3.03 -8.85
N GLU A 263 -29.16 -1.71 -8.80
CA GLU A 263 -29.84 -0.80 -9.71
C GLU A 263 -29.14 -0.80 -11.07
N GLY A 264 -29.92 -0.77 -12.14
CA GLY A 264 -29.38 -0.75 -13.49
C GLY A 264 -30.40 -0.28 -14.53
N PRO A 265 -30.02 -0.21 -15.83
CA PRO A 265 -30.83 0.40 -16.89
C PRO A 265 -32.21 -0.20 -17.10
N LYS A 266 -32.45 -1.40 -16.61
CA LYS A 266 -33.72 -2.14 -16.69
C LYS A 266 -34.38 -2.34 -15.31
N GLY A 267 -34.07 -1.45 -14.35
CA GLY A 267 -34.56 -1.46 -12.98
C GLY A 267 -33.81 -2.44 -12.06
N PRO A 268 -34.18 -2.46 -10.78
CA PRO A 268 -33.46 -3.24 -9.78
C PRO A 268 -33.52 -4.74 -10.04
N HIS A 269 -32.45 -5.43 -9.65
CA HIS A 269 -32.40 -6.89 -9.66
C HIS A 269 -31.58 -7.43 -8.48
N LYS A 270 -32.11 -8.46 -7.82
CA LYS A 270 -31.40 -9.15 -6.75
C LYS A 270 -30.36 -10.11 -7.34
N ILE A 271 -29.11 -9.90 -6.93
CA ILE A 271 -27.97 -10.70 -7.37
C ILE A 271 -27.35 -11.41 -6.18
N ASP A 272 -27.18 -12.72 -6.34
CA ASP A 272 -26.47 -13.57 -5.37
C ASP A 272 -25.03 -13.78 -5.84
N VAL A 273 -24.07 -13.63 -4.95
CA VAL A 273 -22.65 -13.95 -5.19
C VAL A 273 -22.18 -14.94 -4.14
N SER A 274 -21.58 -16.05 -4.55
CA SER A 274 -20.97 -17.01 -3.63
C SER A 274 -19.45 -16.80 -3.52
N ARG A 275 -18.86 -17.22 -2.38
CA ARG A 275 -17.42 -17.22 -2.18
C ARG A 275 -16.70 -18.03 -3.26
N THR A 276 -17.16 -19.23 -3.54
CA THR A 276 -16.57 -20.11 -4.57
C THR A 276 -16.57 -19.46 -5.95
N GLU A 277 -17.66 -18.79 -6.34
CA GLU A 277 -17.73 -18.07 -7.62
C GLU A 277 -16.73 -16.92 -7.66
N PHE A 278 -16.64 -16.16 -6.58
CA PHE A 278 -15.68 -15.07 -6.45
C PHE A 278 -14.23 -15.58 -6.46
N GLU A 279 -13.90 -16.59 -5.66
CA GLU A 279 -12.55 -17.18 -5.62
C GLU A 279 -12.12 -17.76 -6.97
N ASN A 280 -13.04 -18.38 -7.72
CA ASN A 280 -12.77 -18.82 -9.08
C ASN A 280 -12.51 -17.64 -10.05
N SER A 281 -13.17 -16.51 -9.86
CA SER A 281 -12.97 -15.34 -10.74
C SER A 281 -11.61 -14.67 -10.54
N ILE A 282 -11.00 -14.80 -9.38
CA ILE A 282 -9.69 -14.21 -9.05
C ILE A 282 -8.51 -15.18 -9.18
N ASP A 283 -8.72 -16.37 -9.77
CA ASP A 283 -7.70 -17.43 -9.84
C ASP A 283 -6.40 -16.97 -10.52
N THR A 284 -6.48 -16.15 -11.57
CA THR A 284 -5.30 -15.57 -12.23
C THR A 284 -4.46 -14.70 -11.30
N TYR A 285 -5.10 -13.92 -10.43
CA TYR A 285 -4.41 -13.11 -9.42
C TYR A 285 -3.81 -14.00 -8.32
N VAL A 286 -4.51 -15.06 -7.95
CA VAL A 286 -4.03 -16.08 -6.99
C VAL A 286 -2.75 -16.76 -7.50
N GLU A 287 -2.71 -17.15 -8.78
CA GLU A 287 -1.50 -17.73 -9.38
C GLU A 287 -0.36 -16.71 -9.40
N LYS A 288 -0.62 -15.44 -9.71
CA LYS A 288 0.39 -14.39 -9.66
C LYS A 288 0.95 -14.17 -8.24
N ILE A 289 0.10 -14.22 -7.21
CA ILE A 289 0.51 -14.19 -5.81
C ILE A 289 1.45 -15.35 -5.48
N LYS A 290 1.15 -16.56 -5.95
CA LYS A 290 1.99 -17.74 -5.74
C LYS A 290 3.36 -17.58 -6.42
N MET A 291 3.40 -17.10 -7.67
CA MET A 291 4.64 -16.85 -8.40
C MET A 291 5.52 -15.83 -7.66
N LEU A 292 4.96 -14.73 -7.17
CA LEU A 292 5.70 -13.72 -6.42
C LEU A 292 6.22 -14.27 -5.09
N LEU A 293 5.47 -15.14 -4.43
CA LEU A 293 5.91 -15.80 -3.21
C LEU A 293 7.11 -16.74 -3.47
N GLU A 294 7.07 -17.51 -4.55
CA GLU A 294 8.17 -18.37 -4.99
C GLU A 294 9.39 -17.55 -5.36
N GLN A 295 9.22 -16.45 -6.09
CA GLN A 295 10.29 -15.50 -6.43
C GLN A 295 10.96 -14.92 -5.17
N ALA A 296 10.19 -14.50 -4.16
CA ALA A 296 10.77 -14.00 -2.91
C ALA A 296 11.62 -15.04 -2.18
N LEU A 297 11.16 -16.29 -2.16
CA LEU A 297 11.89 -17.41 -1.57
C LEU A 297 13.19 -17.68 -2.33
N GLU A 298 13.15 -17.67 -3.66
CA GLU A 298 14.33 -17.88 -4.52
C GLU A 298 15.35 -16.75 -4.34
N GLU A 299 14.93 -15.48 -4.46
CA GLU A 299 15.83 -14.34 -4.31
C GLU A 299 16.47 -14.26 -2.91
N SER A 300 15.75 -14.62 -1.87
CA SER A 300 16.27 -14.69 -0.50
C SER A 300 17.11 -15.95 -0.23
N LYS A 301 17.20 -16.88 -1.19
CA LYS A 301 17.79 -18.20 -1.02
C LYS A 301 17.20 -18.97 0.17
N CYS A 302 15.89 -18.80 0.41
CA CYS A 302 15.15 -19.45 1.47
C CYS A 302 14.27 -20.57 0.93
N LYS A 303 14.25 -21.70 1.63
CA LYS A 303 13.17 -22.68 1.49
C LYS A 303 12.01 -22.29 2.41
N PRO A 304 10.76 -22.70 2.15
CA PRO A 304 9.64 -22.48 3.06
C PRO A 304 9.93 -22.89 4.52
N SER A 305 10.70 -23.98 4.72
CA SER A 305 11.11 -24.46 6.04
C SER A 305 12.04 -23.51 6.80
N ASN A 306 12.77 -22.64 6.10
CA ASN A 306 13.66 -21.65 6.71
C ASN A 306 12.90 -20.44 7.25
N ILE A 307 11.65 -20.24 6.83
CA ILE A 307 10.80 -19.15 7.31
C ILE A 307 10.19 -19.56 8.65
N SER A 308 10.54 -18.84 9.69
CA SER A 308 10.05 -19.09 11.04
C SER A 308 8.56 -18.73 11.17
N GLN A 309 8.17 -17.60 10.64
CA GLN A 309 6.82 -17.05 10.73
C GLN A 309 6.44 -16.26 9.47
N THR A 310 5.13 -16.24 9.16
CA THR A 310 4.53 -15.38 8.13
C THR A 310 3.63 -14.35 8.81
N LEU A 311 3.88 -13.08 8.53
CA LEU A 311 3.17 -11.93 9.04
C LEU A 311 2.22 -11.41 7.96
N LEU A 312 0.98 -11.16 8.32
CA LEU A 312 -0.03 -10.60 7.41
C LEU A 312 -0.16 -9.10 7.61
N VAL A 313 -0.25 -8.37 6.51
CA VAL A 313 -0.44 -6.92 6.46
C VAL A 313 -1.46 -6.59 5.37
N GLY A 314 -2.22 -5.53 5.55
CA GLY A 314 -3.23 -5.08 4.60
C GLY A 314 -4.56 -5.83 4.70
N GLY A 315 -5.65 -5.09 4.52
CA GLY A 315 -7.02 -5.58 4.75
C GLY A 315 -7.44 -6.76 3.86
N SER A 316 -6.88 -6.88 2.64
CA SER A 316 -7.19 -7.96 1.71
C SER A 316 -6.64 -9.33 2.17
N THR A 317 -5.71 -9.36 3.12
CA THR A 317 -5.23 -10.62 3.74
C THR A 317 -6.27 -11.31 4.61
N ARG A 318 -7.38 -10.64 4.92
CA ARG A 318 -8.52 -11.23 5.65
C ARG A 318 -9.31 -12.24 4.82
N MET A 319 -9.12 -12.28 3.50
CA MET A 319 -9.76 -13.26 2.61
C MET A 319 -9.26 -14.68 2.95
N PRO A 320 -10.16 -15.68 3.12
CA PRO A 320 -9.78 -17.05 3.48
C PRO A 320 -8.74 -17.67 2.55
N ILE A 321 -8.87 -17.44 1.25
CA ILE A 321 -7.96 -17.96 0.22
C ILE A 321 -6.51 -17.55 0.45
N VAL A 322 -6.24 -16.37 1.03
CA VAL A 322 -4.87 -15.92 1.36
C VAL A 322 -4.25 -16.84 2.42
N THR A 323 -4.99 -17.13 3.48
CA THR A 323 -4.53 -18.06 4.53
C THR A 323 -4.30 -19.46 3.97
N GLU A 324 -5.12 -19.92 3.03
CA GLU A 324 -4.99 -21.22 2.37
C GLU A 324 -3.74 -21.30 1.50
N ILE A 325 -3.47 -20.28 0.69
CA ILE A 325 -2.26 -20.18 -0.13
C ILE A 325 -1.02 -20.26 0.76
N ILE A 326 -0.97 -19.46 1.82
CA ILE A 326 0.17 -19.43 2.73
C ILE A 326 0.37 -20.79 3.39
N LYS A 327 -0.69 -21.42 3.92
CA LYS A 327 -0.61 -22.74 4.51
C LYS A 327 -0.13 -23.80 3.53
N LYS A 328 -0.59 -23.73 2.28
CA LYS A 328 -0.23 -24.68 1.23
C LYS A 328 1.26 -24.59 0.86
N ILE A 329 1.80 -23.38 0.73
CA ILE A 329 3.20 -23.15 0.31
C ILE A 329 4.15 -23.23 1.51
N MET A 330 3.85 -22.49 2.58
CA MET A 330 4.73 -22.39 3.74
C MET A 330 4.62 -23.57 4.71
N LYS A 331 3.60 -24.44 4.56
CA LYS A 331 3.28 -25.56 5.48
C LYS A 331 3.07 -25.11 6.93
N LYS A 332 2.85 -23.82 7.15
CA LYS A 332 2.61 -23.19 8.45
C LYS A 332 1.49 -22.16 8.29
N ALA A 333 0.70 -21.96 9.35
CA ALA A 333 -0.28 -20.89 9.38
C ALA A 333 0.41 -19.53 9.62
N PRO A 334 -0.13 -18.43 9.07
CA PRO A 334 0.37 -17.09 9.41
C PRO A 334 0.11 -16.75 10.88
N VAL A 335 0.87 -15.79 11.39
CA VAL A 335 0.70 -15.26 12.76
C VAL A 335 -0.66 -14.58 12.88
N LYS A 336 -1.33 -14.78 14.01
CA LYS A 336 -2.62 -14.16 14.34
C LYS A 336 -2.48 -13.15 15.46
N GLY A 337 -3.48 -12.27 15.63
CA GLY A 337 -3.61 -11.41 16.80
C GLY A 337 -2.99 -10.01 16.65
N VAL A 338 -2.46 -9.66 15.49
CA VAL A 338 -2.04 -8.28 15.18
C VAL A 338 -3.06 -7.64 14.27
N ASN A 339 -3.31 -6.36 14.47
CA ASN A 339 -4.19 -5.60 13.58
C ASN A 339 -3.43 -5.26 12.29
N VAL A 340 -3.79 -5.95 11.22
CA VAL A 340 -3.15 -5.84 9.91
C VAL A 340 -3.30 -4.45 9.26
N ASP A 341 -4.28 -3.66 9.71
CA ASP A 341 -4.55 -2.32 9.20
C ASP A 341 -3.74 -1.23 9.95
N GLU A 342 -3.17 -1.56 11.10
CA GLU A 342 -2.45 -0.62 11.97
C GLU A 342 -0.93 -0.86 12.02
N ALA A 343 -0.51 -2.08 11.69
CA ALA A 343 0.88 -2.51 11.84
C ALA A 343 1.89 -1.60 11.13
N VAL A 344 1.52 -1.11 9.95
CA VAL A 344 2.36 -0.25 9.10
C VAL A 344 2.54 1.13 9.75
N ALA A 345 1.46 1.78 10.18
CA ALA A 345 1.52 3.08 10.87
C ALA A 345 2.31 2.99 12.19
N CYS A 346 2.08 1.94 12.97
CA CYS A 346 2.83 1.69 14.22
C CYS A 346 4.33 1.51 13.96
N GLY A 347 4.70 0.77 12.93
CA GLY A 347 6.10 0.59 12.55
C GLY A 347 6.74 1.89 12.06
N ALA A 348 6.01 2.70 11.31
CA ALA A 348 6.44 4.03 10.91
C ALA A 348 6.67 4.96 12.12
N ALA A 349 5.83 4.87 13.17
CA ALA A 349 6.01 5.63 14.41
C ALA A 349 7.27 5.20 15.17
N ILE A 350 7.56 3.89 15.22
CA ILE A 350 8.82 3.39 15.81
C ILE A 350 10.03 3.95 15.03
N TYR A 351 9.99 3.88 13.69
CA TYR A 351 11.05 4.41 12.85
C TYR A 351 11.21 5.92 13.00
N ALA A 352 10.10 6.65 13.10
CA ALA A 352 10.11 8.09 13.38
C ALA A 352 10.84 8.43 14.70
N GLY A 353 10.62 7.60 15.73
CA GLY A 353 11.36 7.71 16.99
C GLY A 353 12.86 7.46 16.84
N LEU A 354 13.27 6.50 15.98
CA LEU A 354 14.69 6.23 15.71
C LEU A 354 15.38 7.42 15.04
N GLN A 355 14.69 8.10 14.12
CA GLN A 355 15.23 9.24 13.38
C GLN A 355 15.28 10.53 14.22
N ASN A 356 14.45 10.66 15.26
CA ASN A 356 14.35 11.87 16.09
C ASN A 356 14.55 11.61 17.58
N LYS A 357 15.63 10.92 17.95
CA LYS A 357 15.92 10.56 19.35
C LYS A 357 15.97 11.77 20.30
N GLU A 358 16.36 12.94 19.82
CA GLU A 358 16.46 14.15 20.64
C GLU A 358 15.09 14.63 21.16
N GLY A 359 14.03 14.44 20.37
CA GLY A 359 12.65 14.81 20.72
C GLY A 359 11.94 13.88 21.71
N LEU A 360 12.55 12.73 22.04
CA LEU A 360 11.95 11.70 22.87
C LEU A 360 12.29 11.88 24.35
N ASN A 361 11.34 11.49 25.23
CA ASN A 361 11.58 11.37 26.65
C ASN A 361 12.46 10.14 27.00
N SER A 362 12.88 10.00 28.27
CA SER A 362 13.78 8.94 28.71
C SER A 362 13.16 7.52 28.54
N ALA A 363 11.85 7.35 28.76
CA ALA A 363 11.16 6.06 28.62
C ALA A 363 11.08 5.67 27.13
N GLN A 364 10.69 6.61 26.25
CA GLN A 364 10.66 6.39 24.81
C GLN A 364 12.05 6.03 24.27
N LYS A 365 13.11 6.75 24.66
CA LYS A 365 14.49 6.43 24.29
C LYS A 365 14.89 5.03 24.71
N LYS A 366 14.52 4.62 25.92
CA LYS A 366 14.80 3.28 26.45
C LYS A 366 14.03 2.20 25.64
N ALA A 367 12.78 2.44 25.31
CA ALA A 367 11.92 1.49 24.57
C ALA A 367 12.51 1.14 23.21
N ILE A 368 13.02 2.15 22.48
CA ILE A 368 13.58 1.97 21.12
C ILE A 368 15.10 1.76 21.10
N SER A 369 15.80 1.80 22.25
CA SER A 369 17.28 1.80 22.31
C SER A 369 17.96 0.60 21.65
N LYS A 370 17.26 -0.53 21.56
CA LYS A 370 17.75 -1.79 20.95
C LYS A 370 17.19 -2.02 19.55
N VAL A 371 16.39 -1.10 19.02
CA VAL A 371 15.80 -1.22 17.69
C VAL A 371 16.85 -0.84 16.66
N GLU A 372 17.14 -1.75 15.76
CA GLU A 372 18.01 -1.53 14.61
C GLU A 372 17.28 -1.96 13.35
N LEU A 373 17.42 -1.18 12.29
CA LEU A 373 16.85 -1.46 10.99
C LEU A 373 17.91 -1.32 9.91
N ASN A 374 18.08 -2.36 9.10
CA ASN A 374 18.82 -2.32 7.85
C ASN A 374 17.86 -2.68 6.71
N ASP A 375 17.71 -1.78 5.76
CA ASP A 375 16.89 -1.98 4.56
C ASP A 375 17.76 -2.25 3.34
N VAL A 376 17.14 -2.57 2.21
CA VAL A 376 17.82 -2.88 0.95
C VAL A 376 17.24 -2.04 -0.19
N CYS A 377 18.05 -1.86 -1.23
CA CYS A 377 17.60 -1.27 -2.49
C CYS A 377 16.68 -2.27 -3.22
N ASN A 378 15.44 -1.89 -3.47
CA ASN A 378 14.45 -2.79 -4.10
C ASN A 378 14.57 -2.84 -5.63
N PHE A 379 15.41 -2.01 -6.21
CA PHE A 379 15.58 -1.89 -7.66
C PHE A 379 17.05 -2.03 -8.05
N TYR A 380 17.27 -2.40 -9.32
CA TYR A 380 18.56 -2.22 -9.94
C TYR A 380 18.71 -0.74 -10.31
N MET A 381 19.79 -0.11 -9.87
CA MET A 381 20.11 1.26 -10.25
C MET A 381 21.33 1.26 -11.15
N GLY A 382 21.24 1.92 -12.28
CA GLY A 382 22.31 1.96 -13.27
C GLY A 382 22.21 3.17 -14.19
N THR A 383 23.07 3.19 -15.18
CA THR A 383 23.08 4.23 -16.23
C THR A 383 23.16 3.61 -17.60
N LEU A 384 22.60 4.30 -18.59
CA LEU A 384 22.72 3.89 -19.97
C LEU A 384 24.12 4.23 -20.48
N ILE A 385 24.82 3.21 -20.98
CA ILE A 385 26.13 3.35 -21.61
C ILE A 385 26.12 2.74 -23.00
N TYR A 386 26.98 3.25 -23.87
CA TYR A 386 27.28 2.58 -25.13
C TYR A 386 28.38 1.55 -24.89
N ALA A 387 28.09 0.29 -25.14
CA ALA A 387 29.06 -0.80 -25.01
C ALA A 387 29.23 -1.50 -26.36
N VAL A 388 30.43 -1.96 -26.63
CA VAL A 388 30.77 -2.75 -27.83
C VAL A 388 31.04 -4.19 -27.38
N ASP A 389 30.25 -5.11 -27.91
CA ASP A 389 30.52 -6.54 -27.80
C ASP A 389 31.71 -6.88 -28.73
N GLN A 390 32.86 -7.15 -28.13
CA GLN A 390 34.10 -7.40 -28.86
C GLN A 390 34.06 -8.70 -29.69
N GLU A 391 33.27 -9.69 -29.29
CA GLU A 391 33.14 -10.97 -30.01
C GLU A 391 32.27 -10.83 -31.27
N ARG A 392 31.24 -9.99 -31.20
CA ARG A 392 30.28 -9.79 -32.31
C ARG A 392 30.54 -8.52 -33.11
N ASN A 393 31.50 -7.70 -32.68
CA ASN A 393 31.80 -6.38 -33.23
C ASN A 393 30.53 -5.50 -33.41
N GLN A 394 29.60 -5.59 -32.48
CA GLN A 394 28.36 -4.83 -32.46
C GLN A 394 28.30 -3.96 -31.23
N GLY A 395 28.04 -2.66 -31.45
CA GLY A 395 27.84 -1.72 -30.35
C GLY A 395 26.37 -1.44 -30.13
N GLY A 396 26.02 -1.16 -28.86
CA GLY A 396 24.65 -0.83 -28.47
C GLY A 396 24.56 -0.16 -27.12
N MET A 397 23.40 0.46 -26.86
CA MET A 397 23.09 0.99 -25.55
C MET A 397 22.69 -0.14 -24.62
N ILE A 398 23.38 -0.21 -23.49
CA ILE A 398 23.05 -1.16 -22.39
C ILE A 398 22.82 -0.39 -21.09
N ASN A 399 22.02 -0.95 -20.22
CA ASN A 399 21.89 -0.45 -18.83
C ASN A 399 22.99 -1.11 -18.00
N ASP A 400 24.02 -0.32 -17.64
CA ASP A 400 25.06 -0.79 -16.75
C ASP A 400 24.63 -0.61 -15.30
N ILE A 401 24.44 -1.75 -14.59
CA ILE A 401 23.97 -1.77 -13.22
C ILE A 401 25.11 -1.34 -12.29
N VAL A 402 24.90 -0.25 -11.57
CA VAL A 402 25.85 0.30 -10.57
C VAL A 402 25.51 -0.22 -9.18
N ILE A 403 24.23 -0.17 -8.79
CA ILE A 403 23.74 -0.70 -7.51
C ILE A 403 22.81 -1.88 -7.82
N PRO A 404 23.23 -3.11 -7.52
CA PRO A 404 22.36 -4.28 -7.64
C PRO A 404 21.17 -4.20 -6.69
N ARG A 405 20.05 -4.79 -7.09
CA ARG A 405 18.91 -5.03 -6.20
C ARG A 405 19.34 -5.81 -4.96
N ASN A 406 18.69 -5.59 -3.85
CA ASN A 406 18.98 -6.17 -2.54
C ASN A 406 20.35 -5.74 -1.94
N THR A 407 20.98 -4.68 -2.48
CA THR A 407 22.14 -4.04 -1.84
C THR A 407 21.68 -3.35 -0.55
N LYS A 408 22.41 -3.60 0.56
CA LYS A 408 22.11 -2.97 1.86
C LYS A 408 22.21 -1.45 1.80
N LEU A 409 21.30 -0.77 2.45
CA LEU A 409 21.24 0.69 2.57
C LEU A 409 21.70 1.15 3.97
N PRO A 410 22.32 2.33 4.09
CA PRO A 410 22.75 3.20 2.98
C PRO A 410 23.95 2.61 2.22
N CYS A 411 24.03 2.89 0.93
CA CYS A 411 25.18 2.49 0.10
C CYS A 411 25.64 3.66 -0.79
N SER A 412 26.93 3.63 -1.15
CA SER A 412 27.52 4.55 -2.12
C SER A 412 28.50 3.75 -2.98
N ILE A 413 28.28 3.75 -4.29
CA ILE A 413 29.13 3.05 -5.26
C ILE A 413 29.51 4.06 -6.34
N THR A 414 30.80 4.16 -6.62
CA THR A 414 31.33 4.98 -7.70
C THR A 414 31.82 4.07 -8.83
N LYS A 415 31.47 4.43 -10.06
CA LYS A 415 31.90 3.75 -11.26
C LYS A 415 32.34 4.77 -12.30
N ASP A 416 33.54 4.60 -12.86
CA ASP A 416 34.08 5.52 -13.85
C ASP A 416 33.69 5.11 -15.25
N TYR A 417 33.26 6.10 -16.04
CA TYR A 417 32.92 5.92 -17.46
C TYR A 417 33.79 6.85 -18.32
N ARG A 418 34.17 6.36 -19.47
CA ARG A 418 34.85 7.22 -20.47
C ARG A 418 33.76 7.91 -21.30
N VAL A 419 33.90 9.22 -21.43
CA VAL A 419 33.12 10.00 -22.39
C VAL A 419 33.76 9.84 -23.76
N MET A 420 32.99 9.42 -24.76
CA MET A 420 33.45 9.35 -26.15
C MET A 420 33.23 10.69 -26.85
#